data_e62a4df5ce8a8b9429c9474ca56054d7
#
_entry.id   e62a4df5ce8a8b9429c9474ca56054d7
#
_cell.length_a   1.000
_cell.length_b   1.000
_cell.length_c   1.000
_cell.angle_alpha   90.00
_cell.angle_beta   90.00
_cell.angle_gamma   90.00
#
_symmetry.space_group_name_H-M   'P 1'
#
loop_
_entity.id
_entity.type
_entity.pdbx_description
1 polymer ?
#
loop_
_entity_poly.entity_id
_entity_poly.type
_entity_poly.pdbx_seq_one_letter_code
_entity_poly.pdbx_strand_id
1 'polypeptide(L)'
;MKFLGLRIDDHDSNVTYTDGKKVKYCATERLYGIKHHGWDNIWQWEDVLNKWDIKVEDLDAIAIITDDINFEEGESYRELDMGFPCRTFAVDHHYAHHLSIWPVGEVPHTGYVYDGYGNDNHSFSLIQGEKVSITHDAEEYGSIGTEMANVGIQVGLKADPQGLDLAGKVMGLAAYGLIDKEYYEKISQHGFVDIKRIWNYKSWTRKWDNDFDINWLRTVHEYTGDQLALFLSHPVGGDDIIGYSGGVAQNCNFNGKIRKTGQGVLIPPHANDCGLSLGAVEFLRRRFHEEPFSNEGFPFWQDDEAPEEEPDDRTIEKAAISLRDGQILAWYQGHGEIGPRALGHRSILMSARNRRAKLHLNRDVKHREHFRPFGAAVLKEDTSKYFDYDGDSPYMNTSVPVLDEGLSSVTHVDGSCRIQTVDGDDSFARLLRKYKEMTGDSVILNTSLNISGSPIASRIWEAKEMFSKKGINTMVIGNNLFDK
;
A
#
# COMPACT_ATOMS: atom_id res chain seq x y z
N MET A 1 -21.05 11.52 -16.75
CA MET A 1 -19.98 11.78 -17.76
C MET A 1 -18.99 10.61 -17.79
N LYS A 2 -18.26 10.44 -18.90
CA LYS A 2 -17.20 9.41 -19.05
C LYS A 2 -15.83 10.06 -18.84
N PHE A 3 -15.12 9.64 -17.83
CA PHE A 3 -13.83 10.22 -17.45
C PHE A 3 -12.72 9.18 -17.55
N LEU A 4 -11.53 9.65 -17.92
CA LEU A 4 -10.29 8.89 -17.93
C LEU A 4 -9.25 9.57 -17.04
N GLY A 5 -8.73 8.85 -16.07
CA GLY A 5 -7.59 9.25 -15.26
C GLY A 5 -6.36 8.43 -15.63
N LEU A 6 -5.22 9.09 -15.80
CA LEU A 6 -3.96 8.51 -16.20
C LEU A 6 -2.83 8.90 -15.27
N ARG A 7 -2.07 7.94 -14.75
CA ARG A 7 -0.70 8.14 -14.27
C ARG A 7 0.24 7.67 -15.35
N ILE A 8 1.03 8.60 -15.90
CA ILE A 8 2.00 8.33 -16.97
C ILE A 8 3.37 8.73 -16.47
N ASP A 9 4.18 7.73 -16.15
CA ASP A 9 5.55 7.96 -15.68
C ASP A 9 6.41 6.71 -15.81
N ASP A 10 7.67 6.77 -15.37
CA ASP A 10 8.67 5.71 -15.42
C ASP A 10 8.39 4.56 -14.43
N HIS A 11 7.48 4.74 -13.46
CA HIS A 11 7.05 3.68 -12.54
C HIS A 11 5.57 3.80 -12.13
N ASP A 12 5.02 2.68 -11.64
CA ASP A 12 3.67 2.54 -11.07
C ASP A 12 2.55 3.15 -11.92
N SER A 13 2.70 3.16 -13.26
CA SER A 13 1.68 3.67 -14.18
C SER A 13 0.36 2.95 -14.01
N ASN A 14 -0.74 3.69 -14.09
CA ASN A 14 -2.09 3.15 -13.93
C ASN A 14 -3.16 3.97 -14.64
N VAL A 15 -4.29 3.32 -14.91
CA VAL A 15 -5.43 3.87 -15.64
C VAL A 15 -6.70 3.66 -14.82
N THR A 16 -7.51 4.69 -14.73
CA THR A 16 -8.88 4.61 -14.20
C THR A 16 -9.86 5.17 -15.21
N TYR A 17 -10.90 4.42 -15.51
CA TYR A 17 -12.03 4.88 -16.31
C TYR A 17 -13.32 4.81 -15.51
N THR A 18 -14.21 5.77 -15.75
CA THR A 18 -15.59 5.72 -15.24
C THR A 18 -16.58 6.22 -16.28
N ASP A 19 -17.76 5.63 -16.29
CA ASP A 19 -18.94 6.11 -17.04
C ASP A 19 -19.92 6.89 -16.15
N GLY A 20 -19.45 7.28 -14.94
CA GLY A 20 -20.26 7.93 -13.91
C GLY A 20 -20.99 6.94 -12.97
N LYS A 21 -21.01 5.64 -13.30
CA LYS A 21 -21.65 4.58 -12.50
C LYS A 21 -20.67 3.50 -12.06
N LYS A 22 -19.82 3.06 -12.97
CA LYS A 22 -18.84 2.01 -12.75
C LYS A 22 -17.44 2.58 -12.83
N VAL A 23 -16.55 2.07 -12.01
CA VAL A 23 -15.12 2.37 -12.05
C VAL A 23 -14.40 1.13 -12.55
N LYS A 24 -13.52 1.31 -13.54
CA LYS A 24 -12.54 0.31 -13.99
C LYS A 24 -11.16 0.83 -13.64
N TYR A 25 -10.32 -0.01 -13.09
CA TYR A 25 -8.96 0.34 -12.69
C TYR A 25 -7.96 -0.71 -13.18
N CYS A 26 -6.82 -0.26 -13.70
CA CYS A 26 -5.74 -1.12 -14.13
C CYS A 26 -4.38 -0.54 -13.70
N ALA A 27 -3.69 -1.24 -12.79
CA ALA A 27 -2.27 -1.04 -12.58
C ALA A 27 -1.49 -1.75 -13.69
N THR A 28 -0.61 -1.04 -14.40
CA THR A 28 0.12 -1.61 -15.54
C THR A 28 1.10 -2.69 -15.11
N GLU A 29 1.64 -2.63 -13.90
CA GLU A 29 2.46 -3.71 -13.34
C GLU A 29 1.75 -5.07 -13.37
N ARG A 30 0.42 -5.07 -13.13
CA ARG A 30 -0.40 -6.28 -13.16
C ARG A 30 -0.72 -6.73 -14.57
N LEU A 31 -0.92 -5.78 -15.48
CA LEU A 31 -1.21 -6.06 -16.90
C LEU A 31 -0.02 -6.69 -17.60
N TYR A 32 1.19 -6.15 -17.38
CA TYR A 32 2.41 -6.59 -18.07
C TYR A 32 3.24 -7.61 -17.26
N GLY A 33 2.92 -7.85 -15.98
CA GLY A 33 3.66 -8.76 -15.12
C GLY A 33 5.04 -8.22 -14.71
N ILE A 34 5.25 -6.92 -14.77
CA ILE A 34 6.50 -6.22 -14.44
C ILE A 34 6.25 -5.34 -13.21
N LYS A 35 6.95 -5.63 -12.12
CA LYS A 35 6.79 -4.89 -10.88
C LYS A 35 7.21 -3.42 -11.06
N HIS A 36 6.41 -2.50 -10.52
CA HIS A 36 6.57 -1.05 -10.69
C HIS A 36 6.65 -0.61 -12.15
N HIS A 37 5.90 -1.26 -13.04
CA HIS A 37 5.90 -0.94 -14.46
C HIS A 37 5.52 0.52 -14.70
N GLY A 38 6.40 1.23 -15.40
CA GLY A 38 6.14 2.52 -16.02
C GLY A 38 5.90 2.37 -17.51
N TRP A 39 5.46 3.41 -18.18
CA TRP A 39 5.28 3.37 -19.61
C TRP A 39 6.55 3.80 -20.36
N ASP A 40 6.99 2.96 -21.30
CA ASP A 40 8.07 3.28 -22.23
C ASP A 40 7.66 4.35 -23.26
N ASN A 41 6.34 4.56 -23.43
CA ASN A 41 5.73 5.41 -24.42
C ASN A 41 4.42 5.98 -23.87
N ILE A 42 4.24 7.29 -23.99
CA ILE A 42 3.06 8.02 -23.49
C ILE A 42 1.71 7.55 -24.06
N TRP A 43 1.72 6.73 -25.12
CA TRP A 43 0.51 6.20 -25.76
C TRP A 43 0.15 4.77 -25.35
N GLN A 44 0.96 4.11 -24.53
CA GLN A 44 0.68 2.72 -24.10
C GLN A 44 -0.61 2.56 -23.28
N TRP A 45 -1.14 3.64 -22.70
CA TRP A 45 -2.44 3.60 -22.04
C TRP A 45 -3.60 3.25 -23.00
N GLU A 46 -3.42 3.45 -24.31
CA GLU A 46 -4.40 3.04 -25.33
C GLU A 46 -4.58 1.51 -25.35
N ASP A 47 -3.58 0.72 -25.01
CA ASP A 47 -3.70 -0.73 -24.87
C ASP A 47 -4.74 -1.12 -23.82
N VAL A 48 -4.82 -0.35 -22.72
CA VAL A 48 -5.82 -0.55 -21.66
C VAL A 48 -7.22 -0.18 -22.17
N LEU A 49 -7.37 0.94 -22.89
CA LEU A 49 -8.64 1.35 -23.48
C LEU A 49 -9.13 0.35 -24.52
N ASN A 50 -8.23 -0.15 -25.37
CA ASN A 50 -8.54 -1.19 -26.35
C ASN A 50 -9.04 -2.48 -25.68
N LYS A 51 -8.40 -2.90 -24.58
CA LYS A 51 -8.85 -4.03 -23.76
C LYS A 51 -10.26 -3.81 -23.21
N TRP A 52 -10.62 -2.58 -22.89
CA TRP A 52 -11.91 -2.21 -22.32
C TRP A 52 -12.98 -1.87 -23.37
N ASP A 53 -12.64 -1.89 -24.67
CA ASP A 53 -13.47 -1.43 -25.79
C ASP A 53 -13.97 0.02 -25.58
N ILE A 54 -13.05 0.91 -25.16
CA ILE A 54 -13.31 2.33 -24.92
C ILE A 54 -12.54 3.14 -25.98
N LYS A 55 -13.24 4.07 -26.62
CA LYS A 55 -12.63 4.99 -27.59
C LYS A 55 -12.42 6.36 -26.95
N VAL A 56 -11.32 7.02 -27.31
CA VAL A 56 -11.01 8.37 -26.83
C VAL A 56 -12.09 9.38 -27.22
N GLU A 57 -12.69 9.19 -28.40
CA GLU A 57 -13.78 10.04 -28.91
C GLU A 57 -15.05 9.97 -28.06
N ASP A 58 -15.21 8.92 -27.25
CA ASP A 58 -16.36 8.73 -26.37
C ASP A 58 -16.18 9.37 -24.99
N LEU A 59 -14.98 9.90 -24.68
CA LEU A 59 -14.66 10.51 -23.41
C LEU A 59 -15.12 11.96 -23.32
N ASP A 60 -15.61 12.36 -22.17
CA ASP A 60 -15.98 13.76 -21.89
C ASP A 60 -14.76 14.56 -21.39
N ALA A 61 -13.85 13.93 -20.65
CA ALA A 61 -12.59 14.55 -20.21
C ALA A 61 -11.53 13.51 -19.81
N ILE A 62 -10.25 13.96 -19.86
CA ILE A 62 -9.07 13.22 -19.45
C ILE A 62 -8.32 14.04 -18.41
N ALA A 63 -7.84 13.38 -17.34
CA ALA A 63 -6.88 13.97 -16.40
C ALA A 63 -5.60 13.12 -16.35
N ILE A 64 -4.46 13.78 -16.44
CA ILE A 64 -3.14 13.17 -16.53
C ILE A 64 -2.30 13.61 -15.34
N ILE A 65 -1.64 12.67 -14.70
CA ILE A 65 -0.60 12.91 -13.69
C ILE A 65 0.72 12.43 -14.28
N THR A 66 1.69 13.34 -14.33
CA THR A 66 3.08 13.08 -14.74
C THR A 66 4.00 14.05 -14.02
N ASP A 67 5.20 13.61 -13.68
CA ASP A 67 6.19 14.45 -12.99
C ASP A 67 6.91 15.42 -13.96
N ASP A 68 6.68 15.28 -15.28
CA ASP A 68 7.25 16.16 -16.32
C ASP A 68 6.59 17.55 -16.41
N ILE A 69 5.51 17.79 -15.68
CA ILE A 69 4.79 19.08 -15.70
C ILE A 69 5.02 19.81 -14.38
N ASN A 70 5.57 21.01 -14.43
CA ASN A 70 5.72 21.90 -13.29
C ASN A 70 4.47 22.76 -13.11
N PHE A 71 4.12 23.06 -11.85
CA PHE A 71 2.98 23.88 -11.47
C PHE A 71 3.45 25.18 -10.81
N GLU A 72 2.68 26.25 -10.94
CA GLU A 72 2.93 27.49 -10.20
C GLU A 72 2.52 27.33 -8.73
N GLU A 73 3.08 28.16 -7.85
CA GLU A 73 2.77 28.12 -6.41
C GLU A 73 1.25 28.24 -6.17
N GLY A 74 0.69 27.22 -5.52
CA GLY A 74 -0.73 27.12 -5.22
C GLY A 74 -1.61 26.60 -6.38
N GLU A 75 -1.02 26.31 -7.54
CA GLU A 75 -1.70 25.62 -8.64
C GLU A 75 -1.77 24.11 -8.35
N SER A 76 -2.92 23.51 -8.52
CA SER A 76 -3.13 22.07 -8.35
C SER A 76 -3.55 21.37 -9.63
N TYR A 77 -3.85 22.10 -10.68
CA TYR A 77 -4.15 21.57 -12.01
C TYR A 77 -4.04 22.63 -13.09
N ARG A 78 -3.87 22.18 -14.35
CA ARG A 78 -3.85 23.02 -15.55
C ARG A 78 -4.58 22.36 -16.70
N GLU A 79 -5.37 23.10 -17.47
CA GLU A 79 -5.96 22.62 -18.70
C GLU A 79 -4.92 22.59 -19.82
N LEU A 80 -4.86 21.49 -20.54
CA LEU A 80 -3.89 21.24 -21.63
C LEU A 80 -4.60 21.15 -22.98
N ASP A 81 -3.97 21.67 -24.01
CA ASP A 81 -4.34 21.39 -25.40
C ASP A 81 -3.39 20.31 -25.97
N MET A 82 -3.86 19.08 -25.95
CA MET A 82 -3.12 17.90 -26.45
C MET A 82 -3.69 17.35 -27.77
N GLY A 83 -4.63 18.06 -28.39
CA GLY A 83 -5.27 17.64 -29.62
C GLY A 83 -6.26 16.47 -29.46
N PHE A 84 -6.64 16.12 -28.22
CA PHE A 84 -7.72 15.16 -27.97
C PHE A 84 -9.09 15.78 -28.26
N PRO A 85 -10.10 14.94 -28.62
CA PRO A 85 -11.46 15.43 -28.92
C PRO A 85 -12.21 15.92 -27.66
N CYS A 86 -11.65 15.75 -26.47
CA CYS A 86 -12.23 16.14 -25.18
C CYS A 86 -11.26 17.02 -24.37
N ARG A 87 -11.78 17.67 -23.31
CA ARG A 87 -10.94 18.50 -22.41
C ARG A 87 -9.93 17.64 -21.70
N THR A 88 -8.70 18.12 -21.64
CA THR A 88 -7.58 17.43 -20.99
C THR A 88 -6.97 18.32 -19.91
N PHE A 89 -6.64 17.73 -18.78
CA PHE A 89 -6.06 18.42 -17.64
C PHE A 89 -4.79 17.72 -17.18
N ALA A 90 -3.76 18.48 -16.83
CA ALA A 90 -2.72 18.02 -15.93
C ALA A 90 -3.18 18.26 -14.49
N VAL A 91 -2.91 17.33 -13.60
CA VAL A 91 -3.21 17.43 -12.18
C VAL A 91 -1.94 17.23 -11.39
N ASP A 92 -1.70 18.09 -10.40
CA ASP A 92 -0.54 17.99 -9.51
C ASP A 92 -0.51 16.63 -8.80
N HIS A 93 0.68 16.04 -8.73
CA HIS A 93 0.92 14.70 -8.20
C HIS A 93 0.40 14.56 -6.76
N HIS A 94 0.77 15.49 -5.87
CA HIS A 94 0.36 15.43 -4.47
C HIS A 94 -1.14 15.73 -4.29
N TYR A 95 -1.70 16.61 -5.11
CA TYR A 95 -3.14 16.83 -5.12
C TYR A 95 -3.90 15.58 -5.58
N ALA A 96 -3.38 14.87 -6.59
CA ALA A 96 -3.96 13.59 -7.01
C ALA A 96 -3.88 12.51 -5.93
N HIS A 97 -2.78 12.44 -5.16
CA HIS A 97 -2.67 11.58 -3.98
C HIS A 97 -3.75 11.88 -2.94
N HIS A 98 -4.01 13.15 -2.65
CA HIS A 98 -5.06 13.55 -1.72
C HIS A 98 -6.44 13.14 -2.23
N LEU A 99 -6.72 13.43 -3.49
CA LEU A 99 -8.00 13.08 -4.10
C LEU A 99 -8.21 11.56 -4.21
N SER A 100 -7.15 10.76 -4.32
CA SER A 100 -7.24 9.30 -4.42
C SER A 100 -7.85 8.62 -3.16
N ILE A 101 -8.05 9.37 -2.08
CA ILE A 101 -8.68 8.90 -0.83
C ILE A 101 -10.17 8.56 -1.02
N TRP A 102 -10.85 9.12 -2.02
CA TRP A 102 -12.31 9.03 -2.19
C TRP A 102 -12.91 7.61 -2.05
N PRO A 103 -12.26 6.50 -2.42
CA PRO A 103 -12.90 5.18 -2.26
C PRO A 103 -13.00 4.71 -0.80
N VAL A 104 -12.18 5.27 0.11
CA VAL A 104 -12.19 4.90 1.53
C VAL A 104 -13.06 5.82 2.38
N GLY A 105 -13.50 6.93 1.84
CA GLY A 105 -14.37 7.91 2.51
C GLY A 105 -14.45 9.22 1.76
N GLU A 106 -15.26 10.14 2.24
CA GLU A 106 -15.26 11.51 1.72
C GLU A 106 -13.86 12.10 1.84
N VAL A 107 -13.36 12.69 0.73
CA VAL A 107 -12.02 13.30 0.73
C VAL A 107 -12.01 14.50 1.68
N PRO A 108 -11.20 14.47 2.75
CA PRO A 108 -11.17 15.52 3.76
C PRO A 108 -10.76 16.89 3.17
N HIS A 109 -11.14 17.97 3.84
CA HIS A 109 -10.68 19.31 3.45
C HIS A 109 -9.17 19.45 3.56
N THR A 110 -8.57 18.88 4.61
CA THR A 110 -7.13 18.91 4.84
C THR A 110 -6.49 17.56 4.54
N GLY A 111 -5.46 17.59 3.69
CA GLY A 111 -4.65 16.44 3.31
C GLY A 111 -3.17 16.66 3.54
N TYR A 112 -2.50 15.62 4.00
CA TYR A 112 -1.05 15.56 4.17
C TYR A 112 -0.50 14.49 3.24
N VAL A 113 0.36 14.90 2.31
CA VAL A 113 1.02 14.00 1.36
C VAL A 113 2.51 13.98 1.65
N TYR A 114 3.03 12.80 1.97
CA TYR A 114 4.46 12.55 2.12
C TYR A 114 4.88 11.49 1.11
N ASP A 115 5.72 11.89 0.17
CA ASP A 115 6.16 11.00 -0.90
C ASP A 115 7.69 10.97 -1.07
N GLY A 116 8.15 10.15 -2.01
CA GLY A 116 9.51 10.16 -2.52
C GLY A 116 9.78 11.47 -3.22
N TYR A 117 9.04 11.72 -4.27
CA TYR A 117 9.01 12.93 -5.09
C TYR A 117 7.61 13.13 -5.64
N GLY A 118 7.33 14.34 -6.11
CA GLY A 118 6.19 14.73 -6.92
C GLY A 118 6.62 15.81 -7.88
N ASN A 119 5.69 16.52 -8.50
CA ASN A 119 6.02 17.68 -9.32
C ASN A 119 6.92 18.65 -8.56
N ASP A 120 7.83 19.31 -9.27
CA ASP A 120 8.78 20.29 -8.71
C ASP A 120 9.65 19.75 -7.56
N ASN A 121 9.94 18.46 -7.54
CA ASN A 121 10.68 17.75 -6.47
C ASN A 121 10.04 17.84 -5.08
N HIS A 122 8.74 18.05 -4.98
CA HIS A 122 8.07 18.14 -3.69
C HIS A 122 8.04 16.75 -3.00
N SER A 123 8.54 16.67 -1.76
CA SER A 123 8.50 15.46 -0.92
C SER A 123 7.39 15.49 0.12
N PHE A 124 6.84 16.67 0.37
CA PHE A 124 5.72 16.90 1.26
C PHE A 124 4.82 18.00 0.70
N SER A 125 3.50 17.81 0.85
CA SER A 125 2.53 18.86 0.61
C SER A 125 1.39 18.83 1.63
N LEU A 126 0.98 20.02 2.06
CA LEU A 126 -0.27 20.26 2.76
C LEU A 126 -1.31 20.71 1.74
N ILE A 127 -2.38 19.95 1.63
CA ILE A 127 -3.53 20.26 0.77
C ILE A 127 -4.65 20.84 1.62
N GLN A 128 -5.26 21.94 1.19
CA GLN A 128 -6.42 22.54 1.82
C GLN A 128 -7.48 22.85 0.75
N GLY A 129 -8.54 22.06 0.75
CA GLY A 129 -9.56 22.13 -0.30
C GLY A 129 -9.00 21.75 -1.67
N GLU A 130 -8.95 22.72 -2.59
CA GLU A 130 -8.43 22.51 -3.95
C GLU A 130 -7.01 23.06 -4.15
N LYS A 131 -6.31 23.44 -3.07
CA LYS A 131 -5.00 24.09 -3.16
C LYS A 131 -3.91 23.25 -2.51
N VAL A 132 -2.78 23.18 -3.19
CA VAL A 132 -1.50 22.81 -2.60
C VAL A 132 -1.00 24.04 -1.83
N SER A 133 -1.09 24.01 -0.49
CA SER A 133 -0.93 25.21 0.35
C SER A 133 0.49 25.39 0.91
N ILE A 134 1.17 24.26 1.20
CA ILE A 134 2.55 24.24 1.70
C ILE A 134 3.24 23.06 1.03
N THR A 135 4.47 23.29 0.57
CA THR A 135 5.32 22.26 -0.02
C THR A 135 6.71 22.27 0.59
N HIS A 136 7.35 21.10 0.64
CA HIS A 136 8.77 20.99 0.97
C HIS A 136 9.49 20.34 -0.21
N ASP A 137 10.52 21.02 -0.69
CA ASP A 137 11.40 20.52 -1.72
C ASP A 137 12.31 19.40 -1.18
N ALA A 138 12.43 18.31 -1.92
CA ALA A 138 13.25 17.16 -1.52
C ALA A 138 14.76 17.45 -1.60
N GLU A 139 15.21 18.36 -2.46
CA GLU A 139 16.61 18.74 -2.54
C GLU A 139 17.02 19.61 -1.36
N GLU A 140 16.12 20.43 -0.85
CA GLU A 140 16.39 21.30 0.31
C GLU A 140 16.23 20.54 1.63
N TYR A 141 15.09 19.89 1.85
CA TYR A 141 14.70 19.29 3.14
C TYR A 141 14.87 17.79 3.20
N GLY A 142 14.96 17.09 2.06
CA GLY A 142 14.95 15.64 1.95
C GLY A 142 13.55 15.05 1.90
N SER A 143 13.50 13.78 1.57
CA SER A 143 12.28 12.95 1.56
C SER A 143 12.44 11.76 2.50
N ILE A 144 11.45 11.51 3.35
CA ILE A 144 11.47 10.36 4.27
C ILE A 144 11.62 9.05 3.47
N GLY A 145 10.85 8.89 2.39
CA GLY A 145 10.88 7.68 1.56
C GLY A 145 12.24 7.46 0.91
N THR A 146 12.78 8.51 0.29
CA THR A 146 14.07 8.47 -0.41
C THR A 146 15.22 8.25 0.56
N GLU A 147 15.24 8.94 1.71
CA GLU A 147 16.31 8.76 2.70
C GLU A 147 16.27 7.36 3.33
N MET A 148 15.08 6.78 3.56
CA MET A 148 14.96 5.38 3.94
C MET A 148 15.53 4.44 2.86
N ALA A 149 15.25 4.69 1.58
CA ALA A 149 15.80 3.90 0.48
C ALA A 149 17.32 4.02 0.41
N ASN A 150 17.88 5.23 0.55
CA ASN A 150 19.31 5.50 0.61
C ASN A 150 20.00 4.71 1.73
N VAL A 151 19.41 4.67 2.93
CA VAL A 151 19.92 3.82 4.02
C VAL A 151 19.89 2.34 3.60
N GLY A 152 18.85 1.88 2.92
CA GLY A 152 18.75 0.52 2.42
C GLY A 152 19.92 0.17 1.48
N ILE A 153 20.28 1.07 0.56
CA ILE A 153 21.45 0.90 -0.33
C ILE A 153 22.73 0.83 0.50
N GLN A 154 22.90 1.72 1.47
CA GLN A 154 24.12 1.82 2.29
C GLN A 154 24.37 0.58 3.15
N VAL A 155 23.31 -0.04 3.65
CA VAL A 155 23.41 -1.31 4.41
C VAL A 155 23.43 -2.55 3.53
N GLY A 156 23.50 -2.39 2.21
CA GLY A 156 23.65 -3.46 1.25
C GLY A 156 22.38 -4.30 1.03
N LEU A 157 21.19 -3.73 1.26
CA LEU A 157 19.94 -4.41 0.89
C LEU A 157 19.82 -4.47 -0.63
N LYS A 158 19.44 -5.64 -1.13
CA LYS A 158 19.19 -5.82 -2.55
C LYS A 158 17.88 -5.09 -2.93
N ALA A 159 17.99 -4.13 -3.83
CA ALA A 159 16.86 -3.37 -4.38
C ALA A 159 16.14 -4.15 -5.50
N ASP A 160 14.88 -3.80 -5.77
CA ASP A 160 14.28 -4.02 -7.08
C ASP A 160 14.94 -3.08 -8.12
N PRO A 161 14.64 -3.22 -9.42
CA PRO A 161 15.30 -2.43 -10.45
C PRO A 161 15.18 -0.91 -10.27
N GLN A 162 14.11 -0.43 -9.64
CA GLN A 162 13.83 0.99 -9.40
C GLN A 162 14.13 1.44 -7.97
N GLY A 163 14.46 0.52 -7.04
CA GLY A 163 14.78 0.84 -5.64
C GLY A 163 13.57 1.11 -4.75
N LEU A 164 12.35 1.04 -5.28
CA LEU A 164 11.11 1.43 -4.60
C LEU A 164 10.73 0.49 -3.44
N ASP A 165 11.27 -0.74 -3.39
CA ASP A 165 11.02 -1.68 -2.30
C ASP A 165 11.94 -1.48 -1.07
N LEU A 166 12.98 -0.65 -1.18
CA LEU A 166 14.00 -0.47 -0.14
C LEU A 166 13.45 0.14 1.14
N ALA A 167 12.64 1.20 1.06
CA ALA A 167 12.05 1.84 2.23
C ALA A 167 11.23 0.83 3.06
N GLY A 168 10.45 -0.03 2.41
CA GLY A 168 9.70 -1.11 3.06
C GLY A 168 10.60 -2.18 3.71
N LYS A 169 11.77 -2.47 3.13
CA LYS A 169 12.77 -3.38 3.72
C LYS A 169 13.44 -2.75 4.93
N VAL A 170 13.80 -1.48 4.84
CA VAL A 170 14.40 -0.71 5.95
C VAL A 170 13.44 -0.62 7.14
N MET A 171 12.15 -0.38 6.91
CA MET A 171 11.12 -0.43 7.95
C MET A 171 11.14 -1.78 8.70
N GLY A 172 11.22 -2.90 7.98
CA GLY A 172 11.30 -4.23 8.60
C GLY A 172 12.63 -4.47 9.33
N LEU A 173 13.75 -3.96 8.79
CA LEU A 173 15.06 -4.10 9.39
C LEU A 173 15.21 -3.28 10.69
N ALA A 174 14.64 -2.09 10.74
CA ALA A 174 14.71 -1.20 11.92
C ALA A 174 14.20 -1.88 13.21
N ALA A 175 13.26 -2.82 13.11
CA ALA A 175 12.74 -3.55 14.25
C ALA A 175 13.78 -4.40 15.01
N TYR A 176 14.91 -4.70 14.40
CA TYR A 176 16.01 -5.48 15.04
C TYR A 176 16.91 -4.64 15.95
N GLY A 177 16.83 -3.31 15.89
CA GLY A 177 17.56 -2.41 16.76
C GLY A 177 16.80 -2.08 18.05
N LEU A 178 17.52 -1.47 18.99
CA LEU A 178 16.98 -0.87 20.21
C LEU A 178 16.99 0.65 20.09
N ILE A 179 16.04 1.33 20.74
CA ILE A 179 16.03 2.79 20.78
C ILE A 179 17.19 3.27 21.63
N ASP A 180 18.10 4.04 21.04
CA ASP A 180 19.21 4.70 21.72
C ASP A 180 18.77 6.11 22.16
N LYS A 181 18.70 6.33 23.48
CA LYS A 181 18.23 7.62 24.03
C LYS A 181 19.16 8.78 23.70
N GLU A 182 20.48 8.55 23.63
CA GLU A 182 21.44 9.59 23.30
C GLU A 182 21.27 10.04 21.83
N TYR A 183 21.09 9.11 20.90
CA TYR A 183 20.77 9.43 19.51
C TYR A 183 19.42 10.15 19.41
N TYR A 184 18.39 9.68 20.11
CA TYR A 184 17.06 10.29 20.10
C TYR A 184 17.12 11.75 20.56
N GLU A 185 17.80 12.03 21.67
CA GLU A 185 17.98 13.37 22.20
C GLU A 185 18.77 14.28 21.25
N LYS A 186 19.84 13.78 20.64
CA LYS A 186 20.62 14.52 19.62
C LYS A 186 19.77 14.88 18.41
N ILE A 187 19.01 13.94 17.87
CA ILE A 187 18.15 14.15 16.72
C ILE A 187 17.07 15.17 17.05
N SER A 188 16.43 15.07 18.20
CA SER A 188 15.34 15.96 18.62
C SER A 188 15.73 17.44 18.72
N GLN A 189 17.01 17.73 18.94
CA GLN A 189 17.54 19.11 18.98
C GLN A 189 17.56 19.81 17.62
N HIS A 190 17.42 19.07 16.53
CA HIS A 190 17.50 19.63 15.16
C HIS A 190 16.12 19.90 14.54
N GLY A 191 15.02 19.52 15.22
CA GLY A 191 13.66 19.62 14.69
C GLY A 191 13.36 18.59 13.60
N PHE A 192 12.16 18.64 13.04
CA PHE A 192 11.66 17.65 12.06
C PHE A 192 11.59 18.22 10.63
N VAL A 193 12.38 19.22 10.29
CA VAL A 193 12.35 19.83 8.94
C VAL A 193 13.46 19.26 8.05
N ASP A 194 14.67 19.13 8.57
CA ASP A 194 15.85 18.64 7.82
C ASP A 194 15.91 17.10 7.85
N ILE A 195 15.12 16.47 7.00
CA ILE A 195 15.02 14.99 6.89
C ILE A 195 16.34 14.39 6.40
N LYS A 196 17.04 15.05 5.47
CA LYS A 196 18.38 14.63 5.01
C LYS A 196 19.34 14.46 6.15
N ARG A 197 19.37 15.41 7.08
CA ARG A 197 20.26 15.36 8.24
C ARG A 197 19.82 14.29 9.24
N ILE A 198 18.52 14.17 9.50
CA ILE A 198 17.95 13.19 10.41
C ILE A 198 18.34 11.77 9.98
N TRP A 199 18.20 11.45 8.70
CA TRP A 199 18.48 10.13 8.14
C TRP A 199 19.93 9.93 7.67
N ASN A 200 20.81 10.90 7.84
CA ASN A 200 22.22 10.77 7.45
C ASN A 200 23.07 10.21 8.59
N TYR A 201 23.34 8.90 8.55
CA TYR A 201 24.15 8.20 9.55
C TYR A 201 25.54 8.84 9.78
N LYS A 202 26.24 9.33 8.71
CA LYS A 202 27.54 10.02 8.81
C LYS A 202 27.48 11.28 9.64
N SER A 203 26.37 12.02 9.61
CA SER A 203 26.17 13.21 10.42
C SER A 203 26.23 12.94 11.91
N TRP A 204 25.90 11.73 12.34
CA TRP A 204 25.78 11.35 13.74
C TRP A 204 26.95 10.54 14.27
N THR A 205 27.60 9.68 13.45
CA THR A 205 28.57 8.68 13.90
C THR A 205 29.98 8.89 13.39
N ARG A 206 30.19 9.67 12.34
CA ARG A 206 31.46 9.83 11.59
C ARG A 206 32.09 8.51 11.10
N LYS A 207 31.35 7.38 11.14
CA LYS A 207 31.79 6.06 10.72
C LYS A 207 30.85 5.51 9.68
N TRP A 208 31.40 5.06 8.56
CA TRP A 208 30.77 4.17 7.58
C TRP A 208 31.62 2.92 7.40
N ASP A 209 32.13 2.37 8.47
CA ASP A 209 32.78 1.08 8.43
C ASP A 209 31.71 -0.01 8.60
N ASN A 210 32.07 -1.26 8.29
CA ASN A 210 31.24 -2.45 8.17
C ASN A 210 30.31 -2.79 9.36
N ASP A 211 30.32 -1.99 10.42
CA ASP A 211 29.47 -2.11 11.60
C ASP A 211 28.41 -1.01 11.60
N PHE A 212 27.42 -1.13 10.67
CA PHE A 212 26.24 -0.28 10.68
C PHE A 212 25.48 -0.43 12.00
N ASP A 213 25.25 0.69 12.68
CA ASP A 213 24.53 0.69 13.96
C ASP A 213 23.03 0.55 13.73
N ILE A 214 22.51 -0.66 13.90
CA ILE A 214 21.09 -0.96 13.79
C ILE A 214 20.25 -0.20 14.85
N ASN A 215 20.83 0.18 15.98
CA ASN A 215 20.15 0.95 17.02
C ASN A 215 19.93 2.39 16.56
N TRP A 216 20.90 2.97 15.82
CA TRP A 216 20.69 4.26 15.18
C TRP A 216 19.50 4.19 14.20
N LEU A 217 19.44 3.16 13.34
CA LEU A 217 18.33 2.99 12.40
C LEU A 217 16.99 2.88 13.13
N ARG A 218 16.92 2.06 14.19
CA ARG A 218 15.72 1.95 15.02
C ARG A 218 15.31 3.30 15.60
N THR A 219 16.28 4.03 16.13
CA THR A 219 16.05 5.33 16.79
C THR A 219 15.56 6.38 15.81
N VAL A 220 16.18 6.50 14.63
CA VAL A 220 15.75 7.46 13.59
C VAL A 220 14.36 7.13 13.09
N HIS A 221 14.08 5.85 12.83
CA HIS A 221 12.75 5.41 12.40
C HIS A 221 11.69 5.70 13.46
N GLU A 222 12.00 5.44 14.74
CA GLU A 222 11.10 5.73 15.88
C GLU A 222 10.81 7.22 16.00
N TYR A 223 11.87 8.06 15.98
CA TYR A 223 11.76 9.52 16.03
C TYR A 223 10.90 10.07 14.88
N THR A 224 11.17 9.61 13.67
CA THR A 224 10.39 10.04 12.49
C THR A 224 8.90 9.72 12.65
N GLY A 225 8.57 8.53 13.12
CA GLY A 225 7.18 8.14 13.37
C GLY A 225 6.51 8.95 14.48
N ASP A 226 7.26 9.27 15.56
CA ASP A 226 6.76 10.11 16.67
C ASP A 226 6.49 11.53 16.20
N GLN A 227 7.38 12.10 15.39
CA GLN A 227 7.19 13.45 14.85
C GLN A 227 6.03 13.54 13.84
N LEU A 228 5.90 12.54 12.97
CA LEU A 228 4.74 12.46 12.07
C LEU A 228 3.43 12.35 12.85
N ALA A 229 3.38 11.49 13.85
CA ALA A 229 2.19 11.33 14.69
C ALA A 229 1.84 12.63 15.44
N LEU A 230 2.83 13.30 15.99
CA LEU A 230 2.66 14.60 16.66
C LEU A 230 2.15 15.68 15.68
N PHE A 231 2.76 15.76 14.49
CA PHE A 231 2.40 16.76 13.49
C PHE A 231 0.96 16.56 12.98
N LEU A 232 0.60 15.32 12.65
CA LEU A 232 -0.72 14.99 12.14
C LEU A 232 -1.82 15.01 13.22
N SER A 233 -1.47 14.97 14.51
CA SER A 233 -2.44 15.08 15.60
C SER A 233 -2.88 16.52 15.92
N HIS A 234 -2.24 17.51 15.27
CA HIS A 234 -2.58 18.93 15.39
C HIS A 234 -2.77 19.51 13.98
N PRO A 235 -3.81 19.08 13.25
CA PRO A 235 -3.96 19.49 11.86
C PRO A 235 -4.19 21.00 11.72
N VAL A 236 -3.65 21.54 10.64
CA VAL A 236 -3.90 22.93 10.24
C VAL A 236 -5.40 23.08 9.97
N GLY A 237 -6.03 24.07 10.59
CA GLY A 237 -7.49 24.27 10.49
C GLY A 237 -8.32 23.54 11.55
N GLY A 238 -7.73 22.56 12.28
CA GLY A 238 -8.41 21.84 13.36
C GLY A 238 -9.43 20.81 12.89
N ASP A 239 -9.24 20.23 11.71
CA ASP A 239 -10.15 19.23 11.14
C ASP A 239 -10.17 17.93 11.96
N ASP A 240 -11.36 17.41 12.24
CA ASP A 240 -11.55 16.15 12.97
C ASP A 240 -11.06 14.94 12.17
N ILE A 241 -11.13 15.02 10.85
CA ILE A 241 -10.68 13.96 9.93
C ILE A 241 -9.74 14.57 8.89
N ILE A 242 -8.57 13.98 8.71
CA ILE A 242 -7.58 14.38 7.71
C ILE A 242 -7.31 13.25 6.71
N GLY A 243 -6.83 13.63 5.52
CA GLY A 243 -6.27 12.69 4.54
C GLY A 243 -4.78 12.50 4.77
N TYR A 244 -4.29 11.27 4.66
CA TYR A 244 -2.86 10.96 4.67
C TYR A 244 -2.53 9.98 3.54
N SER A 245 -1.68 10.41 2.60
CA SER A 245 -1.31 9.65 1.40
C SER A 245 0.12 9.95 0.96
N GLY A 246 0.53 9.45 -0.20
CA GLY A 246 1.93 9.40 -0.65
C GLY A 246 2.62 8.10 -0.23
N GLY A 247 3.76 7.78 -0.81
CA GLY A 247 4.51 6.54 -0.58
C GLY A 247 4.85 6.29 0.89
N VAL A 248 5.10 7.35 1.69
CA VAL A 248 5.39 7.24 3.13
C VAL A 248 4.18 6.72 3.92
N ALA A 249 2.94 6.95 3.47
CA ALA A 249 1.74 6.41 4.09
C ALA A 249 1.63 4.86 3.97
N GLN A 250 2.51 4.20 3.20
CA GLN A 250 2.68 2.74 3.22
C GLN A 250 3.46 2.24 4.45
N ASN A 251 4.05 3.13 5.25
CA ASN A 251 4.76 2.75 6.48
C ASN A 251 3.76 2.44 7.62
N CYS A 252 3.46 1.16 7.78
CA CYS A 252 2.46 0.71 8.75
C CYS A 252 2.84 1.01 10.21
N ASN A 253 4.14 1.17 10.53
CA ASN A 253 4.57 1.51 11.88
C ASN A 253 4.25 2.98 12.19
N PHE A 254 4.47 3.89 11.24
CA PHE A 254 4.07 5.29 11.38
C PHE A 254 2.55 5.41 11.50
N ASN A 255 1.81 4.68 10.66
CA ASN A 255 0.35 4.66 10.71
C ASN A 255 -0.19 4.17 12.07
N GLY A 256 0.45 3.16 12.67
CA GLY A 256 0.11 2.70 14.01
C GLY A 256 0.28 3.79 15.08
N LYS A 257 1.34 4.60 14.98
CA LYS A 257 1.58 5.75 15.87
C LYS A 257 0.56 6.87 15.65
N ILE A 258 0.29 7.23 14.40
CA ILE A 258 -0.70 8.26 14.02
C ILE A 258 -2.08 7.89 14.58
N ARG A 259 -2.53 6.64 14.38
CA ARG A 259 -3.84 6.18 14.89
C ARG A 259 -3.94 6.21 16.42
N LYS A 260 -2.83 5.99 17.15
CA LYS A 260 -2.81 6.08 18.63
C LYS A 260 -3.02 7.50 19.16
N THR A 261 -2.87 8.53 18.34
CA THR A 261 -3.13 9.92 18.77
C THR A 261 -4.61 10.22 18.96
N GLY A 262 -5.50 9.41 18.38
CA GLY A 262 -6.93 9.64 18.38
C GLY A 262 -7.41 10.57 17.24
N GLN A 263 -6.51 11.14 16.43
CA GLN A 263 -6.86 11.91 15.23
C GLN A 263 -7.53 11.02 14.19
N GLY A 264 -8.67 11.45 13.68
CA GLY A 264 -9.32 10.82 12.54
C GLY A 264 -8.44 10.92 11.29
N VAL A 265 -8.05 9.77 10.70
CA VAL A 265 -7.17 9.74 9.53
C VAL A 265 -7.66 8.73 8.50
N LEU A 266 -7.81 9.17 7.25
CA LEU A 266 -8.09 8.31 6.10
C LEU A 266 -6.79 8.01 5.37
N ILE A 267 -6.44 6.73 5.28
CA ILE A 267 -5.23 6.22 4.62
C ILE A 267 -5.67 5.15 3.62
N PRO A 268 -5.61 5.40 2.30
CA PRO A 268 -6.05 4.42 1.31
C PRO A 268 -5.05 3.25 1.17
N PRO A 269 -5.48 2.06 0.71
CA PRO A 269 -4.58 0.94 0.46
C PRO A 269 -3.57 1.20 -0.66
N HIS A 270 -3.93 2.10 -1.57
CA HIS A 270 -3.16 2.56 -2.73
C HIS A 270 -2.55 3.96 -2.49
N ALA A 271 -2.04 4.20 -1.28
CA ALA A 271 -1.50 5.51 -0.91
C ALA A 271 -0.25 5.91 -1.71
N ASN A 272 0.46 4.97 -2.35
CA ASN A 272 1.54 5.24 -3.31
C ASN A 272 0.97 5.55 -4.72
N ASP A 273 1.84 5.74 -5.69
CA ASP A 273 1.51 6.17 -7.06
C ASP A 273 0.50 5.29 -7.79
N CYS A 274 0.36 4.01 -7.40
CA CYS A 274 -0.66 3.15 -7.97
C CYS A 274 -2.11 3.65 -7.75
N GLY A 275 -2.33 4.66 -6.92
CA GLY A 275 -3.63 5.29 -6.70
C GLY A 275 -3.91 6.56 -7.51
N LEU A 276 -2.92 7.10 -8.20
CA LEU A 276 -3.00 8.46 -8.77
C LEU A 276 -4.08 8.63 -9.83
N SER A 277 -4.30 7.64 -10.70
CA SER A 277 -5.39 7.71 -11.67
C SER A 277 -6.80 7.73 -11.04
N LEU A 278 -6.94 7.20 -9.80
CA LEU A 278 -8.18 7.34 -9.02
C LEU A 278 -8.37 8.80 -8.55
N GLY A 279 -7.27 9.46 -8.15
CA GLY A 279 -7.29 10.89 -7.84
C GLY A 279 -7.63 11.73 -9.05
N ALA A 280 -7.12 11.36 -10.24
CA ALA A 280 -7.43 12.03 -11.50
C ALA A 280 -8.93 12.02 -11.86
N VAL A 281 -9.60 10.87 -11.73
CA VAL A 281 -11.06 10.81 -12.02
C VAL A 281 -11.87 11.56 -10.97
N GLU A 282 -11.45 11.57 -9.71
CA GLU A 282 -12.10 12.36 -8.65
C GLU A 282 -11.93 13.87 -8.90
N PHE A 283 -10.75 14.30 -9.37
CA PHE A 283 -10.57 15.68 -9.85
C PHE A 283 -11.59 16.02 -10.93
N LEU A 284 -11.72 15.20 -11.97
CA LEU A 284 -12.69 15.43 -13.05
C LEU A 284 -14.12 15.45 -12.53
N ARG A 285 -14.50 14.52 -11.65
CA ARG A 285 -15.83 14.53 -11.01
C ARG A 285 -16.13 15.89 -10.35
N ARG A 286 -15.21 16.39 -9.55
CA ARG A 286 -15.34 17.69 -8.87
C ARG A 286 -15.39 18.84 -9.86
N ARG A 287 -14.50 18.82 -10.84
CA ARG A 287 -14.38 19.86 -11.87
C ARG A 287 -15.64 20.01 -12.73
N PHE A 288 -16.35 18.90 -12.98
CA PHE A 288 -17.59 18.86 -13.77
C PHE A 288 -18.84 18.78 -12.90
N HIS A 289 -18.73 18.88 -11.58
CA HIS A 289 -19.83 18.86 -10.61
C HIS A 289 -20.71 17.60 -10.72
N GLU A 290 -20.10 16.44 -11.01
CA GLU A 290 -20.79 15.16 -11.06
C GLU A 290 -21.01 14.58 -9.66
N GLU A 291 -21.99 13.70 -9.51
CA GLU A 291 -22.27 12.99 -8.27
C GLU A 291 -21.09 12.08 -7.85
N PRO A 292 -20.93 11.79 -6.54
CA PRO A 292 -19.91 10.86 -6.06
C PRO A 292 -19.99 9.51 -6.73
N PHE A 293 -18.83 8.93 -7.04
CA PHE A 293 -18.74 7.57 -7.60
C PHE A 293 -19.14 6.52 -6.56
N SER A 294 -19.69 5.39 -7.03
CA SER A 294 -19.88 4.22 -6.18
C SER A 294 -18.53 3.62 -5.82
N ASN A 295 -18.36 3.27 -4.54
CA ASN A 295 -17.21 2.50 -4.04
C ASN A 295 -17.53 1.00 -3.87
N GLU A 296 -18.61 0.52 -4.48
CA GLU A 296 -18.99 -0.90 -4.43
C GLU A 296 -17.87 -1.78 -4.98
N GLY A 297 -17.54 -2.84 -4.25
CA GLY A 297 -16.47 -3.78 -4.60
C GLY A 297 -15.06 -3.28 -4.29
N PHE A 298 -14.88 -2.04 -3.81
CA PHE A 298 -13.57 -1.59 -3.35
C PHE A 298 -13.10 -2.41 -2.13
N PRO A 299 -11.82 -2.82 -2.06
CA PRO A 299 -10.67 -2.45 -2.90
C PRO A 299 -10.37 -3.41 -4.07
N PHE A 300 -11.29 -4.26 -4.48
CA PHE A 300 -11.08 -5.33 -5.46
C PHE A 300 -11.46 -4.89 -6.89
N TRP A 301 -10.81 -3.82 -7.37
CA TRP A 301 -11.10 -3.19 -8.68
C TRP A 301 -10.02 -3.42 -9.73
N GLN A 302 -8.93 -4.14 -9.40
CA GLN A 302 -7.91 -4.44 -10.40
C GLN A 302 -8.53 -5.21 -11.57
N ASP A 303 -8.37 -4.68 -12.80
CA ASP A 303 -8.82 -5.36 -14.01
C ASP A 303 -7.89 -6.52 -14.36
N ASP A 304 -8.14 -7.65 -13.71
CA ASP A 304 -7.40 -8.90 -13.86
C ASP A 304 -8.33 -10.09 -14.11
N GLU A 305 -7.76 -11.29 -14.22
CA GLU A 305 -8.53 -12.51 -14.44
C GLU A 305 -9.23 -12.92 -13.14
N ALA A 306 -10.56 -12.83 -13.13
CA ALA A 306 -11.40 -13.31 -12.02
C ALA A 306 -11.90 -14.73 -12.30
N PRO A 307 -11.96 -15.64 -11.29
CA PRO A 307 -12.63 -16.93 -11.43
C PRO A 307 -14.13 -16.76 -11.64
N GLU A 308 -14.74 -17.67 -12.37
CA GLU A 308 -16.18 -17.62 -12.73
C GLU A 308 -17.11 -17.82 -11.54
N GLU A 309 -16.69 -18.61 -10.54
CA GLU A 309 -17.50 -18.99 -9.39
C GLU A 309 -16.80 -18.64 -8.08
N GLU A 310 -17.57 -18.24 -7.09
CA GLU A 310 -17.08 -18.12 -5.70
C GLU A 310 -17.05 -19.49 -5.01
N PRO A 311 -16.20 -19.66 -3.97
CA PRO A 311 -16.11 -20.92 -3.23
C PRO A 311 -17.40 -21.20 -2.45
N ASP A 312 -17.92 -22.40 -2.59
CA ASP A 312 -19.01 -22.91 -1.79
C ASP A 312 -18.55 -23.29 -0.36
N ASP A 313 -19.50 -23.64 0.52
CA ASP A 313 -19.20 -24.00 1.90
C ASP A 313 -18.29 -25.23 2.01
N ARG A 314 -18.36 -26.16 1.08
CA ARG A 314 -17.49 -27.34 1.05
C ARG A 314 -16.05 -26.98 0.69
N THR A 315 -15.86 -26.08 -0.24
CA THR A 315 -14.54 -25.57 -0.63
C THR A 315 -13.94 -24.72 0.50
N ILE A 316 -14.74 -23.86 1.14
CA ILE A 316 -14.35 -23.11 2.34
C ILE A 316 -13.93 -24.05 3.47
N GLU A 317 -14.72 -25.11 3.75
CA GLU A 317 -14.39 -26.09 4.80
C GLU A 317 -13.05 -26.78 4.53
N LYS A 318 -12.81 -27.24 3.31
CA LYS A 318 -11.53 -27.87 2.92
C LYS A 318 -10.35 -26.91 3.03
N ALA A 319 -10.52 -25.65 2.62
CA ALA A 319 -9.52 -24.62 2.78
C ALA A 319 -9.19 -24.35 4.26
N ALA A 320 -10.21 -24.30 5.12
CA ALA A 320 -10.02 -24.14 6.57
C ALA A 320 -9.33 -25.37 7.20
N ILE A 321 -9.62 -26.58 6.73
CA ILE A 321 -8.90 -27.81 7.14
C ILE A 321 -7.41 -27.71 6.78
N SER A 322 -7.08 -27.28 5.56
CA SER A 322 -5.70 -27.08 5.13
C SER A 322 -4.95 -26.10 6.06
N LEU A 323 -5.57 -24.97 6.42
CA LEU A 323 -5.00 -24.01 7.36
C LEU A 323 -4.84 -24.58 8.77
N ARG A 324 -5.84 -25.31 9.29
CA ARG A 324 -5.81 -25.98 10.60
C ARG A 324 -4.65 -26.99 10.66
N ASP A 325 -4.42 -27.71 9.59
CA ASP A 325 -3.38 -28.74 9.49
C ASP A 325 -1.99 -28.13 9.24
N GLY A 326 -1.88 -26.79 9.25
CA GLY A 326 -0.64 -26.04 9.14
C GLY A 326 -0.06 -26.00 7.73
N GLN A 327 -0.87 -26.27 6.72
CA GLN A 327 -0.48 -26.22 5.31
C GLN A 327 -0.44 -24.78 4.79
N ILE A 328 0.27 -24.57 3.69
CA ILE A 328 0.30 -23.30 2.95
C ILE A 328 -0.79 -23.35 1.90
N LEU A 329 -1.71 -22.39 2.00
CA LEU A 329 -2.85 -22.24 1.10
C LEU A 329 -2.64 -21.03 0.16
N ALA A 330 -2.65 -21.26 -1.15
CA ALA A 330 -2.84 -20.19 -2.13
C ALA A 330 -4.33 -19.92 -2.33
N TRP A 331 -4.74 -18.66 -2.21
CA TRP A 331 -6.13 -18.24 -2.25
C TRP A 331 -6.30 -17.17 -3.32
N TYR A 332 -7.07 -17.50 -4.38
CA TYR A 332 -7.30 -16.67 -5.55
C TYR A 332 -8.80 -16.52 -5.81
N GLN A 333 -9.36 -15.34 -5.53
CA GLN A 333 -10.80 -15.09 -5.58
C GLN A 333 -11.09 -13.78 -6.33
N GLY A 334 -12.28 -13.66 -6.95
CA GLY A 334 -12.76 -12.44 -7.57
C GLY A 334 -11.71 -11.63 -8.35
N HIS A 335 -11.86 -10.32 -8.40
CA HIS A 335 -10.83 -9.39 -8.88
C HIS A 335 -9.76 -9.11 -7.82
N GLY A 336 -8.55 -8.75 -8.26
CA GLY A 336 -7.45 -8.42 -7.35
C GLY A 336 -7.61 -7.10 -6.63
N GLU A 337 -6.88 -6.98 -5.53
CA GLU A 337 -6.80 -5.77 -4.71
C GLU A 337 -6.06 -4.65 -5.43
N ILE A 338 -6.50 -3.39 -5.24
CA ILE A 338 -5.72 -2.20 -5.54
C ILE A 338 -4.68 -1.99 -4.44
N GLY A 339 -3.47 -1.59 -4.85
CA GLY A 339 -2.37 -1.34 -3.93
C GLY A 339 -1.44 -2.55 -3.73
N PRO A 340 -0.38 -2.38 -2.92
CA PRO A 340 0.70 -3.35 -2.80
C PRO A 340 0.43 -4.47 -1.76
N ARG A 341 -0.74 -4.51 -1.14
CA ARG A 341 -1.06 -5.46 -0.07
C ARG A 341 -2.09 -6.47 -0.53
N ALA A 342 -1.89 -7.75 -0.19
CA ALA A 342 -2.92 -8.77 -0.34
C ALA A 342 -3.96 -8.62 0.76
N LEU A 343 -5.24 -8.59 0.38
CA LEU A 343 -6.36 -8.33 1.28
C LEU A 343 -7.38 -9.49 1.31
N GLY A 344 -7.01 -10.66 0.77
CA GLY A 344 -7.85 -11.85 0.79
C GLY A 344 -8.34 -12.29 -0.58
N HIS A 345 -7.93 -11.65 -1.67
CA HIS A 345 -8.24 -12.11 -3.03
C HIS A 345 -7.02 -12.71 -3.74
N ARG A 346 -5.83 -12.17 -3.56
CA ARG A 346 -4.57 -12.67 -4.15
C ARG A 346 -3.58 -12.98 -3.03
N SER A 347 -3.89 -14.02 -2.24
CA SER A 347 -3.24 -14.27 -0.95
C SER A 347 -2.54 -15.63 -0.87
N ILE A 348 -1.45 -15.67 -0.12
CA ILE A 348 -0.89 -16.88 0.47
C ILE A 348 -1.22 -16.82 1.95
N LEU A 349 -1.91 -17.86 2.43
CA LEU A 349 -2.46 -17.97 3.77
C LEU A 349 -1.81 -19.12 4.54
N MET A 350 -1.66 -18.97 5.84
CA MET A 350 -1.16 -20.03 6.73
C MET A 350 -1.63 -19.78 8.18
N SER A 351 -1.64 -20.80 9.01
CA SER A 351 -1.89 -20.63 10.45
C SER A 351 -0.90 -19.67 11.09
N ALA A 352 -1.39 -18.66 11.81
CA ALA A 352 -0.57 -17.69 12.53
C ALA A 352 0.24 -18.30 13.68
N ARG A 353 -0.11 -19.50 14.15
CA ARG A 353 0.56 -20.23 15.23
C ARG A 353 1.71 -21.12 14.77
N ASN A 354 1.92 -21.27 13.47
CA ASN A 354 2.98 -22.13 12.95
C ASN A 354 4.36 -21.46 13.07
N ARG A 355 5.14 -21.85 14.08
CA ARG A 355 6.48 -21.28 14.37
C ARG A 355 7.49 -21.36 13.21
N ARG A 356 7.31 -22.27 12.26
CA ARG A 356 8.19 -22.46 11.11
C ARG A 356 7.71 -21.67 9.89
N ALA A 357 6.51 -21.10 9.89
CA ALA A 357 5.89 -20.44 8.75
C ALA A 357 6.77 -19.30 8.20
N LYS A 358 7.27 -18.42 9.06
CA LYS A 358 8.09 -17.26 8.65
C LYS A 358 9.33 -17.69 7.88
N LEU A 359 10.08 -18.66 8.39
CA LEU A 359 11.29 -19.15 7.73
C LEU A 359 10.94 -19.86 6.42
N HIS A 360 9.97 -20.75 6.44
CA HIS A 360 9.55 -21.53 5.27
C HIS A 360 9.01 -20.62 4.15
N LEU A 361 8.10 -19.71 4.47
CA LEU A 361 7.56 -18.79 3.49
C LEU A 361 8.61 -17.85 2.91
N ASN A 362 9.52 -17.26 3.73
CA ASN A 362 10.55 -16.36 3.21
C ASN A 362 11.57 -17.08 2.35
N ARG A 363 12.03 -18.27 2.77
CA ARG A 363 13.08 -19.01 2.07
C ARG A 363 12.56 -19.77 0.85
N ASP A 364 11.47 -20.56 1.03
CA ASP A 364 11.09 -21.59 0.06
C ASP A 364 9.98 -21.14 -0.90
N VAL A 365 9.16 -20.16 -0.48
CA VAL A 365 8.05 -19.65 -1.31
C VAL A 365 8.35 -18.28 -1.89
N LYS A 366 8.72 -17.32 -1.03
CA LYS A 366 8.92 -15.92 -1.45
C LYS A 366 10.34 -15.62 -1.97
N HIS A 367 11.35 -16.41 -1.58
CA HIS A 367 12.77 -16.17 -1.91
C HIS A 367 13.22 -14.76 -1.58
N ARG A 368 13.00 -14.32 -0.34
CA ARG A 368 13.34 -12.97 0.13
C ARG A 368 14.07 -13.00 1.47
N GLU A 369 14.46 -11.84 1.95
CA GLU A 369 15.22 -11.66 3.17
C GLU A 369 14.47 -12.23 4.39
N HIS A 370 15.18 -12.97 5.25
CA HIS A 370 14.61 -13.69 6.40
C HIS A 370 14.02 -12.76 7.47
N PHE A 371 14.49 -11.51 7.55
CA PHE A 371 14.03 -10.53 8.52
C PHE A 371 12.66 -9.93 8.20
N ARG A 372 12.17 -10.09 6.96
CA ARG A 372 10.89 -9.49 6.56
C ARG A 372 9.72 -10.14 7.29
N PRO A 373 8.86 -9.33 7.97
CA PRO A 373 7.69 -9.85 8.66
C PRO A 373 6.57 -10.21 7.67
N PHE A 374 5.56 -10.90 8.20
CA PHE A 374 4.28 -11.12 7.55
C PHE A 374 3.18 -10.37 8.28
N GLY A 375 2.08 -10.08 7.57
CA GLY A 375 0.87 -9.52 8.14
C GLY A 375 -0.09 -10.62 8.61
N ALA A 376 -1.02 -10.23 9.46
CA ALA A 376 -2.13 -11.07 9.91
C ALA A 376 -3.46 -10.55 9.37
N ALA A 377 -4.35 -11.46 8.99
CA ALA A 377 -5.77 -11.18 8.86
C ALA A 377 -6.50 -11.71 10.10
N VAL A 378 -7.38 -10.92 10.67
CA VAL A 378 -8.14 -11.23 11.89
C VAL A 378 -9.59 -10.84 11.72
N LEU A 379 -10.54 -11.63 12.26
CA LEU A 379 -11.93 -11.20 12.32
C LEU A 379 -12.03 -9.95 13.19
N LYS A 380 -12.72 -8.92 12.70
CA LYS A 380 -12.82 -7.58 13.33
C LYS A 380 -13.28 -7.67 14.79
N GLU A 381 -14.28 -8.49 15.05
CA GLU A 381 -14.85 -8.69 16.38
C GLU A 381 -13.89 -9.32 17.42
N ASP A 382 -12.82 -9.96 16.95
CA ASP A 382 -11.83 -10.61 17.81
C ASP A 382 -10.48 -9.85 17.88
N THR A 383 -10.35 -8.70 17.22
CA THR A 383 -9.07 -7.98 17.08
C THR A 383 -8.41 -7.73 18.44
N SER A 384 -9.14 -7.18 19.41
CA SER A 384 -8.64 -6.86 20.73
C SER A 384 -8.25 -8.08 21.59
N LYS A 385 -8.68 -9.27 21.22
CA LYS A 385 -8.24 -10.54 21.86
C LYS A 385 -6.78 -10.85 21.57
N TYR A 386 -6.30 -10.48 20.38
CA TYR A 386 -4.97 -10.86 19.87
C TYR A 386 -3.99 -9.69 19.78
N PHE A 387 -4.51 -8.47 19.64
CA PHE A 387 -3.73 -7.27 19.37
C PHE A 387 -4.17 -6.11 20.28
N ASP A 388 -3.22 -5.28 20.69
CA ASP A 388 -3.49 -4.02 21.41
C ASP A 388 -4.05 -2.98 20.42
N TYR A 389 -5.26 -3.22 19.97
CA TYR A 389 -5.94 -2.40 18.96
C TYR A 389 -7.46 -2.66 18.98
N ASP A 390 -8.23 -1.58 19.04
CA ASP A 390 -9.70 -1.58 19.03
C ASP A 390 -10.31 -0.89 17.80
N GLY A 391 -9.45 -0.38 16.91
CA GLY A 391 -9.85 0.31 15.69
C GLY A 391 -10.05 -0.62 14.50
N ASP A 392 -10.24 -0.01 13.33
CA ASP A 392 -10.40 -0.69 12.05
C ASP A 392 -9.15 -0.54 11.16
N SER A 393 -8.72 -1.62 10.55
CA SER A 393 -7.56 -1.68 9.65
C SER A 393 -7.83 -2.63 8.48
N PRO A 394 -8.82 -2.36 7.62
CA PRO A 394 -9.22 -3.30 6.56
C PRO A 394 -8.15 -3.46 5.48
N TYR A 395 -7.23 -2.52 5.36
CA TYR A 395 -6.26 -2.43 4.26
C TYR A 395 -4.84 -2.88 4.63
N MET A 396 -4.67 -3.55 5.77
CA MET A 396 -3.35 -4.07 6.21
C MET A 396 -2.25 -2.98 6.21
N ASN A 397 -2.61 -1.77 6.57
CA ASN A 397 -1.72 -0.60 6.57
C ASN A 397 -1.36 -0.08 7.98
N THR A 398 -1.71 -0.84 9.04
CA THR A 398 -1.46 -0.47 10.45
C THR A 398 -0.71 -1.58 11.17
N SER A 399 0.37 -1.22 11.88
CA SER A 399 1.14 -2.11 12.74
C SER A 399 0.81 -1.83 14.20
N VAL A 400 0.57 -2.89 14.97
CA VAL A 400 0.08 -2.83 16.35
C VAL A 400 0.80 -3.86 17.23
N PRO A 401 0.88 -3.67 18.56
CA PRO A 401 1.44 -4.66 19.46
C PRO A 401 0.61 -5.95 19.48
N VAL A 402 1.30 -7.09 19.57
CA VAL A 402 0.70 -8.42 19.70
C VAL A 402 0.53 -8.76 21.16
N LEU A 403 -0.67 -9.16 21.58
CA LEU A 403 -0.99 -9.60 22.95
C LEU A 403 -0.83 -11.11 23.13
N ASP A 404 -1.10 -11.89 22.10
CA ASP A 404 -1.01 -13.36 22.12
C ASP A 404 0.35 -13.84 21.63
N GLU A 405 1.24 -14.25 22.54
CA GLU A 405 2.58 -14.77 22.24
C GLU A 405 2.58 -16.01 21.33
N GLY A 406 1.44 -16.71 21.22
CA GLY A 406 1.27 -17.87 20.33
C GLY A 406 1.28 -17.52 18.85
N LEU A 407 1.09 -16.25 18.45
CA LEU A 407 1.03 -15.79 17.06
C LEU A 407 2.42 -15.60 16.42
N SER A 408 3.32 -16.56 16.64
CA SER A 408 4.76 -16.45 16.33
C SER A 408 5.09 -16.25 14.85
N SER A 409 4.21 -16.67 13.91
CA SER A 409 4.49 -16.50 12.48
C SER A 409 4.19 -15.10 11.95
N VAL A 410 3.40 -14.31 12.66
CA VAL A 410 3.03 -12.93 12.28
C VAL A 410 3.65 -11.87 13.19
N THR A 411 4.09 -12.25 14.40
CA THR A 411 4.76 -11.35 15.33
C THR A 411 6.17 -11.03 14.83
N HIS A 412 6.47 -9.74 14.67
CA HIS A 412 7.82 -9.29 14.35
C HIS A 412 8.71 -9.30 15.59
N VAL A 413 10.02 -9.11 15.42
CA VAL A 413 11.01 -9.19 16.52
C VAL A 413 10.82 -8.12 17.60
N ASP A 414 10.17 -7.02 17.28
CA ASP A 414 9.81 -5.95 18.22
C ASP A 414 8.45 -6.14 18.91
N GLY A 415 7.81 -7.30 18.74
CA GLY A 415 6.50 -7.60 19.30
C GLY A 415 5.33 -7.02 18.52
N SER A 416 5.54 -6.40 17.37
CA SER A 416 4.49 -5.81 16.55
C SER A 416 3.99 -6.76 15.46
N CYS A 417 2.80 -6.48 14.92
CA CYS A 417 2.24 -7.12 13.74
C CYS A 417 1.47 -6.12 12.90
N ARG A 418 1.61 -6.20 11.58
CA ARG A 418 0.76 -5.49 10.63
C ARG A 418 -0.53 -6.28 10.43
N ILE A 419 -1.68 -5.67 10.71
CA ILE A 419 -2.96 -6.34 10.74
C ILE A 419 -3.90 -5.89 9.63
N GLN A 420 -4.76 -6.83 9.20
CA GLN A 420 -5.98 -6.60 8.43
C GLN A 420 -7.16 -7.04 9.29
N THR A 421 -8.07 -6.12 9.60
CA THR A 421 -9.38 -6.46 10.16
C THR A 421 -10.30 -6.92 9.04
N VAL A 422 -10.94 -8.08 9.21
CA VAL A 422 -11.84 -8.68 8.24
C VAL A 422 -13.25 -8.66 8.81
N ASP A 423 -14.17 -8.05 8.07
CA ASP A 423 -15.58 -7.92 8.41
C ASP A 423 -16.44 -8.33 7.21
N GLY A 424 -17.77 -8.34 7.36
CA GLY A 424 -18.69 -8.71 6.27
C GLY A 424 -18.86 -10.22 6.09
N ASP A 425 -19.30 -10.65 4.91
CA ASP A 425 -19.65 -12.05 4.61
C ASP A 425 -19.11 -12.53 3.25
N ASP A 426 -18.04 -11.94 2.78
CA ASP A 426 -17.35 -12.41 1.59
C ASP A 426 -16.66 -13.78 1.81
N SER A 427 -16.11 -14.33 0.75
CA SER A 427 -15.46 -15.66 0.81
C SER A 427 -14.28 -15.69 1.78
N PHE A 428 -13.57 -14.57 1.97
CA PHE A 428 -12.44 -14.50 2.89
C PHE A 428 -12.90 -14.45 4.36
N ALA A 429 -13.92 -13.64 4.67
CA ALA A 429 -14.53 -13.61 6.00
C ALA A 429 -15.14 -14.97 6.37
N ARG A 430 -15.83 -15.64 5.43
CA ARG A 430 -16.37 -17.00 5.61
C ARG A 430 -15.26 -18.01 5.90
N LEU A 431 -14.10 -17.91 5.20
CA LEU A 431 -12.94 -18.77 5.47
C LEU A 431 -12.40 -18.56 6.90
N LEU A 432 -12.25 -17.31 7.36
CA LEU A 432 -11.78 -17.03 8.72
C LEU A 432 -12.75 -17.54 9.78
N ARG A 433 -14.05 -17.36 9.59
CA ARG A 433 -15.07 -17.90 10.52
C ARG A 433 -15.03 -19.42 10.58
N LYS A 434 -14.92 -20.09 9.42
CA LYS A 434 -14.80 -21.54 9.38
C LYS A 434 -13.53 -22.04 10.06
N TYR A 435 -12.41 -21.32 9.88
CA TYR A 435 -11.17 -21.60 10.60
C TYR A 435 -11.34 -21.43 12.12
N LYS A 436 -12.01 -20.36 12.56
CA LYS A 436 -12.34 -20.09 13.96
C LYS A 436 -13.21 -21.21 14.57
N GLU A 437 -14.23 -21.69 13.85
CA GLU A 437 -15.07 -22.81 14.30
C GLU A 437 -14.25 -24.09 14.58
N MET A 438 -13.23 -24.36 13.78
CA MET A 438 -12.42 -25.57 13.86
C MET A 438 -11.27 -25.49 14.89
N THR A 439 -10.76 -24.29 15.16
CA THR A 439 -9.51 -24.11 15.91
C THR A 439 -9.67 -23.27 17.17
N GLY A 440 -10.71 -22.46 17.25
CA GLY A 440 -10.88 -21.41 18.26
C GLY A 440 -10.09 -20.13 17.96
N ASP A 441 -9.29 -20.09 16.88
CA ASP A 441 -8.49 -18.94 16.45
C ASP A 441 -9.13 -18.27 15.24
N SER A 442 -9.21 -16.95 15.26
CA SER A 442 -9.68 -16.11 14.16
C SER A 442 -8.58 -15.28 13.49
N VAL A 443 -7.33 -15.71 13.63
CA VAL A 443 -6.15 -15.04 13.07
C VAL A 443 -5.38 -15.99 12.17
N ILE A 444 -5.10 -15.55 10.95
CA ILE A 444 -4.22 -16.25 10.00
C ILE A 444 -3.14 -15.31 9.47
N LEU A 445 -2.00 -15.88 9.08
CA LEU A 445 -1.00 -15.18 8.29
C LEU A 445 -1.56 -14.90 6.90
N ASN A 446 -1.46 -13.65 6.43
CA ASN A 446 -1.83 -13.23 5.08
C ASN A 446 -0.66 -12.50 4.41
N THR A 447 -0.26 -12.97 3.23
CA THR A 447 0.74 -12.31 2.38
C THR A 447 0.37 -12.45 0.90
N SER A 448 0.92 -11.58 0.06
CA SER A 448 0.60 -11.52 -1.37
C SER A 448 0.94 -12.82 -2.12
N LEU A 449 0.10 -13.19 -3.08
CA LEU A 449 0.33 -14.32 -3.98
C LEU A 449 1.30 -13.91 -5.09
N ASN A 450 2.60 -13.90 -4.78
CA ASN A 450 3.71 -13.60 -5.70
C ASN A 450 5.03 -14.12 -5.13
N ILE A 451 6.06 -14.14 -5.96
CA ILE A 451 7.46 -14.25 -5.51
C ILE A 451 8.06 -12.85 -5.33
N SER A 452 9.20 -12.74 -4.64
CA SER A 452 9.90 -11.47 -4.50
C SER A 452 10.34 -10.94 -5.87
N GLY A 453 10.13 -9.64 -6.10
CA GLY A 453 10.47 -8.97 -7.36
C GLY A 453 9.42 -9.09 -8.46
N SER A 454 8.30 -9.79 -8.22
CA SER A 454 7.16 -9.84 -9.14
C SER A 454 5.96 -9.09 -8.56
N PRO A 455 5.06 -8.55 -9.40
CA PRO A 455 3.78 -8.03 -8.93
C PRO A 455 2.92 -9.15 -8.31
N ILE A 456 1.84 -8.79 -7.64
CA ILE A 456 0.85 -9.77 -7.16
C ILE A 456 0.21 -10.43 -8.38
N ALA A 457 -0.03 -11.75 -8.32
CA ALA A 457 -0.61 -12.52 -9.43
C ALA A 457 -1.95 -11.92 -9.90
N SER A 458 -2.07 -11.68 -11.19
CA SER A 458 -3.28 -11.15 -11.83
C SER A 458 -3.91 -12.13 -12.81
N ARG A 459 -3.23 -13.25 -13.07
CA ARG A 459 -3.71 -14.30 -13.98
C ARG A 459 -3.72 -15.65 -13.29
N ILE A 460 -4.71 -16.45 -13.58
CA ILE A 460 -4.87 -17.80 -13.00
C ILE A 460 -3.65 -18.68 -13.27
N TRP A 461 -3.05 -18.56 -14.47
CA TRP A 461 -1.86 -19.36 -14.78
C TRP A 461 -0.64 -19.02 -13.90
N GLU A 462 -0.48 -17.74 -13.49
CA GLU A 462 0.59 -17.33 -12.57
C GLU A 462 0.42 -17.99 -11.19
N ALA A 463 -0.80 -18.02 -10.66
CA ALA A 463 -1.12 -18.72 -9.42
C ALA A 463 -0.85 -20.24 -9.53
N LYS A 464 -1.24 -20.87 -10.66
CA LYS A 464 -0.98 -22.29 -10.95
C LYS A 464 0.53 -22.58 -11.06
N GLU A 465 1.28 -21.70 -11.68
CA GLU A 465 2.74 -21.81 -11.77
C GLU A 465 3.40 -21.76 -10.40
N MET A 466 3.00 -20.80 -9.55
CA MET A 466 3.48 -20.73 -8.17
C MET A 466 3.11 -21.98 -7.37
N PHE A 467 1.89 -22.44 -7.48
CA PHE A 467 1.45 -23.68 -6.83
C PHE A 467 2.34 -24.86 -7.26
N SER A 468 2.61 -25.02 -8.56
CA SER A 468 3.40 -26.15 -9.06
C SER A 468 4.87 -26.12 -8.60
N LYS A 469 5.51 -24.94 -8.52
CA LYS A 469 6.96 -24.76 -8.34
C LYS A 469 7.39 -24.44 -6.91
N LYS A 470 6.48 -23.91 -6.07
CA LYS A 470 6.79 -23.45 -4.72
C LYS A 470 6.15 -24.37 -3.68
N GLY A 471 6.64 -24.36 -2.47
CA GLY A 471 6.18 -25.25 -1.39
C GLY A 471 4.73 -25.02 -0.90
N ILE A 472 3.81 -24.60 -1.79
CA ILE A 472 2.38 -24.42 -1.51
C ILE A 472 1.71 -25.80 -1.57
N ASN A 473 0.92 -26.13 -0.57
CA ASN A 473 0.29 -27.44 -0.40
C ASN A 473 -1.08 -27.51 -1.07
N THR A 474 -1.91 -26.51 -0.82
CA THR A 474 -3.28 -26.40 -1.31
C THR A 474 -3.45 -25.10 -2.08
N MET A 475 -4.26 -25.11 -3.13
CA MET A 475 -4.65 -23.90 -3.87
C MET A 475 -6.15 -23.92 -4.10
N VAL A 476 -6.79 -22.76 -3.87
CA VAL A 476 -8.19 -22.52 -4.21
C VAL A 476 -8.27 -21.39 -5.21
N ILE A 477 -8.89 -21.65 -6.36
CA ILE A 477 -9.21 -20.67 -7.40
C ILE A 477 -10.73 -20.71 -7.62
N GLY A 478 -11.43 -19.65 -7.20
CA GLY A 478 -12.89 -19.66 -7.17
C GLY A 478 -13.40 -20.83 -6.35
N ASN A 479 -14.23 -21.68 -6.93
CA ASN A 479 -14.74 -22.91 -6.29
C ASN A 479 -13.85 -24.16 -6.51
N ASN A 480 -12.73 -24.03 -7.21
CA ASN A 480 -11.87 -25.16 -7.52
C ASN A 480 -10.72 -25.29 -6.50
N LEU A 481 -10.61 -26.46 -5.86
CA LEU A 481 -9.55 -26.79 -4.91
C LEU A 481 -8.57 -27.79 -5.53
N PHE A 482 -7.28 -27.52 -5.37
CA PHE A 482 -6.15 -28.33 -5.84
C PHE A 482 -5.24 -28.65 -4.65
N ASP A 483 -4.93 -29.92 -4.45
CA ASP A 483 -4.01 -30.44 -3.43
C ASP A 483 -2.82 -31.13 -4.08
N LYS A 484 -1.65 -31.12 -3.39
CA LYS A 484 -0.45 -31.90 -3.71
C LYS A 484 -0.34 -33.14 -2.87
#